data_d9f591b365fb9111bc752239603056b0
#
_entry.id   d9f591b365fb9111bc752239603056b0
#
_cell.length_a   1.000
_cell.length_b   1.000
_cell.length_c   1.000
_cell.angle_alpha   90.00
_cell.angle_beta   90.00
_cell.angle_gamma   90.00
#
_symmetry.space_group_name_H-M   'P 1'
#
loop_
_entity.id
_entity.type
_entity.pdbx_description
1 polymer ?
#
loop_
_entity_poly.entity_id
_entity_poly.type
_entity_poly.pdbx_seq_one_letter_code
_entity_poly.pdbx_strand_id
1 'polypeptide(L)'
;LSAGELDVDQMQSNEEKHVKNYDFSRPTKFSKEHLRTLEIIFEHYSRLVSTNLPVYLRKNVQVAVASSETVTFSEFTNALSNPVILGIINFAPLNGTVIIDLATNLGYAMLDRMLGGSGVPLEKSREFSEIELTILQKLMIMFTQLLREPWKNVIDVNPVLNRMETNPQFAQVIAPNDMIALITLNMKIGDVEGFMNICLPFFTLEDVMDKLNTKYWFSTMQENRDENYEG
;
A
#
# COMPACT_ATOMS: atom_id res chain seq x y z
N LEU A 1 -41.29 -26.01 -46.56
CA LEU A 1 -41.87 -26.47 -45.31
C LEU A 1 -40.77 -27.21 -44.50
N SER A 2 -40.01 -26.54 -43.71
CA SER A 2 -39.32 -27.13 -42.59
C SER A 2 -38.92 -26.01 -41.62
N ALA A 3 -39.45 -26.05 -40.42
CA ALA A 3 -39.27 -25.11 -39.36
C ALA A 3 -37.82 -25.18 -38.84
N GLY A 4 -37.20 -24.02 -38.64
CA GLY A 4 -35.95 -23.92 -37.93
C GLY A 4 -36.19 -24.00 -36.41
N GLU A 5 -35.72 -25.04 -35.76
CA GLU A 5 -35.50 -25.07 -34.31
C GLU A 5 -34.33 -24.16 -33.97
N LEU A 6 -34.64 -23.09 -33.27
CA LEU A 6 -33.64 -22.24 -32.64
C LEU A 6 -33.13 -22.95 -31.36
N ASP A 7 -31.85 -23.31 -31.39
CA ASP A 7 -31.12 -23.94 -30.30
C ASP A 7 -30.92 -22.90 -29.17
N VAL A 8 -31.68 -23.05 -28.08
CA VAL A 8 -31.71 -22.16 -26.92
C VAL A 8 -30.53 -22.44 -25.94
N ASP A 9 -29.70 -23.43 -26.26
CA ASP A 9 -28.65 -23.92 -25.34
C ASP A 9 -27.27 -23.19 -25.45
N GLN A 10 -27.16 -22.16 -26.30
CA GLN A 10 -25.87 -21.44 -26.45
C GLN A 10 -25.79 -20.06 -25.79
N MET A 11 -26.73 -19.69 -24.93
CA MET A 11 -26.66 -18.42 -24.14
C MET A 11 -26.44 -18.60 -22.64
N GLN A 12 -25.83 -19.69 -22.21
CA GLN A 12 -25.31 -19.83 -20.86
C GLN A 12 -23.77 -19.94 -20.86
N SER A 13 -23.10 -18.93 -21.42
CA SER A 13 -21.66 -18.79 -21.21
C SER A 13 -21.39 -18.01 -19.93
N ASN A 14 -21.11 -18.76 -18.88
CA ASN A 14 -20.07 -18.49 -17.87
C ASN A 14 -19.81 -17.05 -17.47
N GLU A 15 -20.65 -16.45 -16.66
CA GLU A 15 -20.18 -15.65 -15.54
C GLU A 15 -19.86 -16.60 -14.39
N GLU A 16 -18.65 -17.16 -14.36
CA GLU A 16 -18.07 -17.71 -13.15
C GLU A 16 -17.88 -16.55 -12.18
N LYS A 17 -18.92 -16.27 -11.39
CA LYS A 17 -18.78 -15.54 -10.16
C LYS A 17 -17.80 -16.34 -9.30
N HIS A 18 -16.56 -15.88 -9.19
CA HIS A 18 -15.64 -16.32 -8.15
C HIS A 18 -16.29 -16.03 -6.79
N VAL A 19 -17.09 -16.97 -6.33
CA VAL A 19 -17.61 -17.00 -4.96
C VAL A 19 -16.41 -17.35 -4.09
N LYS A 20 -15.72 -16.33 -3.55
CA LYS A 20 -14.77 -16.55 -2.47
C LYS A 20 -15.55 -17.17 -1.33
N ASN A 21 -15.23 -18.40 -0.96
CA ASN A 21 -15.77 -19.04 0.23
C ASN A 21 -15.47 -18.14 1.44
N TYR A 22 -16.51 -17.58 2.02
CA TYR A 22 -16.40 -16.77 3.23
C TYR A 22 -16.15 -17.74 4.40
N ASP A 23 -14.92 -17.75 4.91
CA ASP A 23 -14.55 -18.55 6.08
C ASP A 23 -15.10 -17.88 7.34
N PHE A 24 -16.25 -18.34 7.81
CA PHE A 24 -16.90 -17.88 9.05
C PHE A 24 -16.09 -18.18 10.32
N SER A 25 -15.06 -18.99 10.25
CA SER A 25 -14.19 -19.31 11.38
C SER A 25 -13.16 -18.21 11.69
N ARG A 26 -12.97 -17.24 10.79
CA ARG A 26 -12.09 -16.07 10.96
C ARG A 26 -12.93 -14.80 10.87
N PRO A 27 -13.34 -14.20 11.98
CA PRO A 27 -14.00 -12.89 11.93
C PRO A 27 -13.10 -11.89 11.24
N THR A 28 -13.57 -11.28 10.14
CA THR A 28 -12.85 -10.23 9.45
C THR A 28 -12.72 -9.04 10.40
N LYS A 29 -11.52 -8.82 10.94
CA LYS A 29 -11.23 -7.70 11.85
C LYS A 29 -11.43 -6.34 11.16
N PHE A 30 -11.18 -6.27 9.85
CA PHE A 30 -11.45 -5.08 9.03
C PHE A 30 -12.80 -5.20 8.32
N SER A 31 -13.69 -4.23 8.52
CA SER A 31 -14.93 -4.10 7.76
C SER A 31 -14.65 -3.50 6.37
N LYS A 32 -15.64 -3.59 5.46
CA LYS A 32 -15.57 -2.91 4.16
C LYS A 32 -15.46 -1.40 4.29
N GLU A 33 -16.07 -0.81 5.34
CA GLU A 33 -15.98 0.62 5.60
C GLU A 33 -14.58 1.02 6.04
N HIS A 34 -13.92 0.21 6.89
CA HIS A 34 -12.53 0.45 7.29
C HIS A 34 -11.61 0.45 6.06
N LEU A 35 -11.72 -0.56 5.18
CA LEU A 35 -10.91 -0.62 3.96
C LEU A 35 -11.16 0.57 3.05
N ARG A 36 -12.42 0.99 2.89
CA ARG A 36 -12.75 2.17 2.08
C ARG A 36 -12.17 3.47 2.65
N THR A 37 -12.18 3.63 3.97
CA THR A 37 -11.55 4.79 4.62
C THR A 37 -10.04 4.76 4.42
N LEU A 38 -9.41 3.57 4.55
CA LEU A 38 -7.99 3.42 4.26
C LEU A 38 -7.68 3.73 2.79
N GLU A 39 -8.52 3.33 1.83
CA GLU A 39 -8.36 3.72 0.42
C GLU A 39 -8.29 5.25 0.27
N ILE A 40 -9.21 6.00 0.89
CA ILE A 40 -9.23 7.47 0.82
C ILE A 40 -7.93 8.07 1.41
N ILE A 41 -7.45 7.54 2.54
CA ILE A 41 -6.17 7.94 3.15
C ILE A 41 -5.02 7.71 2.17
N PHE A 42 -4.97 6.52 1.56
CA PHE A 42 -3.89 6.16 0.65
C PHE A 42 -4.02 6.76 -0.76
N GLU A 43 -5.20 7.18 -1.20
CA GLU A 43 -5.33 8.07 -2.36
C GLU A 43 -4.67 9.43 -2.11
N HIS A 44 -4.83 10.00 -0.91
CA HIS A 44 -4.12 11.22 -0.54
C HIS A 44 -2.61 10.98 -0.48
N TYR A 45 -2.16 9.88 0.16
CA TYR A 45 -0.76 9.48 0.18
C TYR A 45 -0.17 9.33 -1.22
N SER A 46 -0.89 8.68 -2.13
CA SER A 46 -0.47 8.48 -3.53
C SER A 46 -0.23 9.81 -4.26
N ARG A 47 -1.08 10.81 -4.04
CA ARG A 47 -0.89 12.17 -4.58
C ARG A 47 0.37 12.82 -4.01
N LEU A 48 0.62 12.69 -2.71
CA LEU A 48 1.83 13.23 -2.08
C LEU A 48 3.10 12.56 -2.63
N VAL A 49 3.10 11.24 -2.80
CA VAL A 49 4.23 10.52 -3.40
C VAL A 49 4.44 10.96 -4.85
N SER A 50 3.37 11.06 -5.65
CA SER A 50 3.43 11.51 -7.06
C SER A 50 4.01 12.92 -7.19
N THR A 51 3.83 13.78 -6.18
CA THR A 51 4.34 15.15 -6.18
C THR A 51 5.78 15.24 -5.66
N ASN A 52 6.14 14.47 -4.64
CA ASN A 52 7.44 14.60 -3.97
C ASN A 52 8.54 13.74 -4.62
N LEU A 53 8.22 12.53 -5.07
CA LEU A 53 9.23 11.61 -5.62
C LEU A 53 9.92 12.14 -6.89
N PRO A 54 9.24 12.87 -7.82
CA PRO A 54 9.89 13.49 -8.98
C PRO A 54 11.04 14.43 -8.64
N VAL A 55 11.03 15.09 -7.47
CA VAL A 55 12.11 15.98 -7.01
C VAL A 55 13.44 15.21 -6.87
N TYR A 56 13.37 13.98 -6.40
CA TYR A 56 14.54 13.10 -6.25
C TYR A 56 14.96 12.45 -7.56
N LEU A 57 13.97 11.99 -8.35
CA LEU A 57 14.23 11.17 -9.52
C LEU A 57 14.39 11.97 -10.82
N ARG A 58 13.97 13.24 -10.84
CA ARG A 58 13.91 14.08 -12.05
C ARG A 58 13.20 13.36 -13.21
N LYS A 59 12.12 12.66 -12.90
CA LYS A 59 11.31 11.87 -13.83
C LYS A 59 9.84 11.97 -13.40
N ASN A 60 8.93 11.88 -14.35
CA ASN A 60 7.51 11.82 -14.04
C ASN A 60 7.18 10.55 -13.25
N VAL A 61 6.41 10.71 -12.19
CA VAL A 61 5.95 9.62 -11.33
C VAL A 61 4.43 9.69 -11.20
N GLN A 62 3.77 8.55 -11.35
CA GLN A 62 2.35 8.40 -11.13
C GLN A 62 2.15 7.29 -10.11
N VAL A 63 1.35 7.57 -9.09
CA VAL A 63 0.99 6.60 -8.06
C VAL A 63 -0.52 6.64 -7.85
N ALA A 64 -1.14 5.47 -7.81
CA ALA A 64 -2.58 5.32 -7.56
C ALA A 64 -2.85 4.07 -6.73
N VAL A 65 -3.92 4.10 -5.94
CA VAL A 65 -4.40 2.90 -5.24
C VAL A 65 -4.91 1.89 -6.26
N ALA A 66 -4.39 0.68 -6.21
CA ALA A 66 -4.80 -0.43 -7.07
C ALA A 66 -5.81 -1.35 -6.38
N SER A 67 -5.58 -1.66 -5.09
CA SER A 67 -6.49 -2.50 -4.29
C SER A 67 -6.30 -2.27 -2.81
N SER A 68 -7.33 -2.62 -2.04
CA SER A 68 -7.29 -2.76 -0.58
C SER A 68 -7.96 -4.07 -0.20
N GLU A 69 -7.28 -4.86 0.61
CA GLU A 69 -7.78 -6.16 1.03
C GLU A 69 -7.32 -6.52 2.43
N THR A 70 -7.99 -7.50 3.03
CA THR A 70 -7.60 -8.07 4.32
C THR A 70 -7.02 -9.44 4.10
N VAL A 71 -5.78 -9.64 4.53
CA VAL A 71 -5.05 -10.91 4.45
C VAL A 71 -4.38 -11.22 5.78
N THR A 72 -3.87 -12.42 5.96
CA THR A 72 -2.97 -12.73 7.08
C THR A 72 -1.56 -12.24 6.80
N PHE A 73 -0.79 -11.96 7.85
CA PHE A 73 0.61 -11.56 7.67
C PHE A 73 1.43 -12.66 6.99
N SER A 74 1.11 -13.93 7.22
CA SER A 74 1.77 -15.05 6.52
C SER A 74 1.46 -15.06 5.02
N GLU A 75 0.23 -14.74 4.60
CA GLU A 75 -0.11 -14.63 3.17
C GLU A 75 0.69 -13.50 2.52
N PHE A 76 0.81 -12.36 3.17
CA PHE A 76 1.64 -11.24 2.71
C PHE A 76 3.12 -11.65 2.58
N THR A 77 3.72 -12.22 3.64
CA THR A 77 5.16 -12.57 3.62
C THR A 77 5.48 -13.68 2.63
N ASN A 78 4.57 -14.63 2.39
CA ASN A 78 4.75 -15.68 1.39
C ASN A 78 4.68 -15.17 -0.05
N ALA A 79 4.06 -14.01 -0.29
CA ALA A 79 3.98 -13.38 -1.59
C ALA A 79 5.20 -12.49 -1.91
N LEU A 80 6.05 -12.19 -0.93
CA LEU A 80 7.21 -11.32 -1.11
C LEU A 80 8.27 -11.98 -2.01
N SER A 81 8.88 -11.16 -2.86
CA SER A 81 10.04 -11.57 -3.64
C SER A 81 11.31 -11.68 -2.78
N ASN A 82 12.35 -12.31 -3.32
CA ASN A 82 13.69 -12.28 -2.74
C ASN A 82 14.69 -11.89 -3.84
N PRO A 83 15.43 -10.78 -3.72
CA PRO A 83 15.40 -9.80 -2.60
C PRO A 83 14.11 -9.00 -2.54
N VAL A 84 13.86 -8.40 -1.38
CA VAL A 84 12.73 -7.50 -1.10
C VAL A 84 13.28 -6.15 -0.65
N ILE A 85 12.47 -5.09 -0.70
CA ILE A 85 12.78 -3.78 -0.10
C ILE A 85 11.66 -3.45 0.88
N LEU A 86 11.88 -3.76 2.15
CA LEU A 86 10.92 -3.50 3.23
C LEU A 86 11.38 -2.34 4.09
N GLY A 87 10.50 -1.38 4.32
CA GLY A 87 10.64 -0.38 5.37
C GLY A 87 9.78 -0.75 6.57
N ILE A 88 10.39 -0.96 7.73
CA ILE A 88 9.69 -1.24 8.98
C ILE A 88 9.58 0.08 9.75
N ILE A 89 8.35 0.52 10.02
CA ILE A 89 8.01 1.86 10.45
C ILE A 89 7.30 1.82 11.80
N ASN A 90 7.81 2.56 12.76
CA ASN A 90 7.10 2.84 14.01
C ASN A 90 6.04 3.92 13.75
N PHE A 91 4.81 3.69 14.22
CA PHE A 91 3.66 4.51 13.86
C PHE A 91 3.09 5.25 15.09
N ALA A 92 3.98 5.85 15.89
CA ALA A 92 3.59 6.57 17.11
C ALA A 92 2.52 7.66 16.82
N PRO A 93 1.54 7.91 17.73
CA PRO A 93 1.41 7.34 19.08
C PRO A 93 0.78 5.94 19.10
N LEU A 94 0.39 5.38 17.95
CA LEU A 94 -0.16 4.04 17.86
C LEU A 94 0.90 3.00 18.22
N ASN A 95 0.48 1.95 18.91
CA ASN A 95 1.35 0.84 19.26
C ASN A 95 1.45 -0.12 18.07
N GLY A 96 2.68 -0.42 17.65
CA GLY A 96 2.92 -1.38 16.58
C GLY A 96 3.71 -0.81 15.41
N THR A 97 3.69 -1.56 14.34
CA THR A 97 4.56 -1.36 13.17
C THR A 97 3.74 -1.37 11.90
N VAL A 98 4.05 -0.47 11.00
CA VAL A 98 3.57 -0.46 9.61
C VAL A 98 4.72 -0.89 8.72
N ILE A 99 4.44 -1.62 7.64
CA ILE A 99 5.47 -2.04 6.69
C ILE A 99 5.16 -1.44 5.32
N ILE A 100 6.20 -0.86 4.70
CA ILE A 100 6.19 -0.52 3.27
C ILE A 100 7.02 -1.56 2.54
N ASP A 101 6.43 -2.24 1.57
CA ASP A 101 7.10 -3.12 0.61
C ASP A 101 7.17 -2.42 -0.74
N LEU A 102 8.38 -2.25 -1.26
CA LEU A 102 8.63 -1.63 -2.55
C LEU A 102 9.14 -2.69 -3.53
N ALA A 103 8.48 -2.82 -4.66
CA ALA A 103 8.93 -3.73 -5.72
C ALA A 103 10.37 -3.45 -6.13
N THR A 104 11.19 -4.50 -6.26
CA THR A 104 12.63 -4.38 -6.51
C THR A 104 12.97 -3.72 -7.83
N ASN A 105 12.15 -3.91 -8.87
CA ASN A 105 12.31 -3.23 -10.17
C ASN A 105 12.17 -1.70 -10.04
N LEU A 106 11.22 -1.22 -9.21
CA LEU A 106 11.10 0.20 -8.88
C LEU A 106 12.32 0.68 -8.08
N GLY A 107 12.78 -0.12 -7.12
CA GLY A 107 13.98 0.20 -6.33
C GLY A 107 15.21 0.41 -7.22
N TYR A 108 15.44 -0.49 -8.18
CA TYR A 108 16.55 -0.34 -9.13
C TYR A 108 16.38 0.89 -10.04
N ALA A 109 15.17 1.13 -10.55
CA ALA A 109 14.90 2.31 -11.37
C ALA A 109 15.15 3.61 -10.59
N MET A 110 14.73 3.66 -9.31
CA MET A 110 14.97 4.79 -8.42
C MET A 110 16.47 5.01 -8.16
N LEU A 111 17.21 3.94 -7.87
CA LEU A 111 18.66 3.98 -7.68
C LEU A 111 19.37 4.52 -8.91
N ASP A 112 19.06 3.97 -10.08
CA ASP A 112 19.67 4.40 -11.34
C ASP A 112 19.41 5.90 -11.59
N ARG A 113 18.18 6.36 -11.36
CA ARG A 113 17.84 7.80 -11.47
C ARG A 113 18.58 8.66 -10.47
N MET A 114 18.70 8.24 -9.22
CA MET A 114 19.43 9.01 -8.20
C MET A 114 20.94 9.09 -8.47
N LEU A 115 21.48 8.09 -9.17
CA LEU A 115 22.87 8.06 -9.61
C LEU A 115 23.10 8.74 -10.97
N GLY A 116 22.05 9.27 -11.60
CA GLY A 116 22.14 10.02 -12.86
C GLY A 116 21.88 9.19 -14.12
N GLY A 117 21.47 7.92 -13.96
CA GLY A 117 21.09 7.04 -15.07
C GLY A 117 19.72 7.37 -15.67
N SER A 118 19.30 6.59 -16.66
CA SER A 118 18.04 6.77 -17.40
C SER A 118 16.78 6.25 -16.67
N GLY A 119 16.95 5.46 -15.62
CA GLY A 119 15.89 4.83 -14.85
C GLY A 119 15.47 3.47 -15.43
N VAL A 120 16.38 2.74 -16.01
CA VAL A 120 16.14 1.39 -16.53
C VAL A 120 16.35 0.40 -15.38
N PRO A 121 15.38 -0.52 -15.12
CA PRO A 121 15.58 -1.57 -14.13
C PRO A 121 16.65 -2.56 -14.59
N LEU A 122 17.25 -3.27 -13.64
CA LEU A 122 18.18 -4.34 -13.96
C LEU A 122 17.45 -5.50 -14.69
N GLU A 123 18.08 -6.08 -15.70
CA GLU A 123 17.54 -7.25 -16.39
C GLU A 123 17.42 -8.49 -15.48
N LYS A 124 18.33 -8.60 -14.49
CA LYS A 124 18.32 -9.67 -13.49
C LYS A 124 18.31 -9.06 -12.08
N SER A 125 17.37 -9.49 -11.26
CA SER A 125 17.36 -9.17 -9.84
C SER A 125 18.61 -9.72 -9.15
N ARG A 126 19.23 -8.93 -8.30
CA ARG A 126 20.37 -9.29 -7.44
C ARG A 126 20.20 -8.66 -6.07
N GLU A 127 21.03 -9.02 -5.14
CA GLU A 127 21.09 -8.33 -3.85
C GLU A 127 21.59 -6.88 -4.01
N PHE A 128 21.12 -6.01 -3.14
CA PHE A 128 21.56 -4.63 -3.07
C PHE A 128 22.86 -4.52 -2.28
N SER A 129 23.79 -3.72 -2.75
CA SER A 129 24.98 -3.36 -1.98
C SER A 129 24.63 -2.39 -0.84
N GLU A 130 25.50 -2.27 0.15
CA GLU A 130 25.32 -1.34 1.28
C GLU A 130 25.16 0.13 0.86
N ILE A 131 25.89 0.52 -0.20
CA ILE A 131 25.77 1.87 -0.78
C ILE A 131 24.38 2.07 -1.39
N GLU A 132 23.89 1.10 -2.16
CA GLU A 132 22.56 1.14 -2.77
C GLU A 132 21.47 1.18 -1.70
N LEU A 133 21.61 0.39 -0.64
CA LEU A 133 20.68 0.42 0.49
C LEU A 133 20.67 1.78 1.20
N THR A 134 21.83 2.42 1.37
CA THR A 134 21.92 3.76 1.95
C THR A 134 21.20 4.80 1.10
N ILE A 135 21.24 4.68 -0.22
CA ILE A 135 20.51 5.56 -1.14
C ILE A 135 19.00 5.30 -1.05
N LEU A 136 18.59 4.03 -1.10
CA LEU A 136 17.18 3.63 -0.98
C LEU A 136 16.59 4.03 0.36
N GLN A 137 17.37 3.99 1.44
CA GLN A 137 16.93 4.41 2.76
C GLN A 137 16.48 5.88 2.79
N LYS A 138 17.11 6.77 2.04
CA LYS A 138 16.68 8.18 1.93
C LYS A 138 15.27 8.28 1.33
N LEU A 139 14.99 7.48 0.30
CA LEU A 139 13.65 7.43 -0.29
C LEU A 139 12.64 6.78 0.66
N MET A 140 13.03 5.72 1.37
CA MET A 140 12.16 5.07 2.34
C MET A 140 11.81 6.00 3.52
N ILE A 141 12.76 6.84 3.96
CA ILE A 141 12.50 7.90 4.96
C ILE A 141 11.48 8.89 4.42
N MET A 142 11.63 9.34 3.17
CA MET A 142 10.66 10.23 2.52
C MET A 142 9.28 9.59 2.44
N PHE A 143 9.16 8.34 1.98
CA PHE A 143 7.89 7.59 1.96
C PHE A 143 7.26 7.49 3.34
N THR A 144 8.08 7.22 4.36
CA THR A 144 7.63 7.15 5.75
C THR A 144 7.07 8.49 6.23
N GLN A 145 7.77 9.60 5.99
CA GLN A 145 7.35 10.93 6.44
C GLN A 145 6.06 11.39 5.77
N LEU A 146 5.86 11.04 4.50
CA LEU A 146 4.64 11.37 3.75
C LEU A 146 3.38 10.67 4.29
N LEU A 147 3.52 9.62 5.12
CA LEU A 147 2.37 8.97 5.77
C LEU A 147 1.68 9.90 6.79
N ARG A 148 2.37 10.89 7.37
CA ARG A 148 1.81 11.74 8.42
C ARG A 148 0.58 12.53 7.97
N GLU A 149 0.69 13.20 6.84
CA GLU A 149 -0.35 14.14 6.38
C GLU A 149 -1.70 13.47 6.12
N PRO A 150 -1.79 12.31 5.41
CA PRO A 150 -3.05 11.65 5.15
C PRO A 150 -3.79 11.14 6.41
N TRP A 151 -3.05 10.91 7.50
CA TRP A 151 -3.61 10.39 8.75
C TRP A 151 -4.12 11.48 9.70
N LYS A 152 -3.85 12.77 9.45
CA LYS A 152 -4.21 13.87 10.35
C LYS A 152 -5.69 13.91 10.76
N ASN A 153 -6.60 13.53 9.86
CA ASN A 153 -8.03 13.52 10.17
C ASN A 153 -8.46 12.33 11.06
N VAL A 154 -7.60 11.33 11.24
CA VAL A 154 -7.84 10.18 12.12
C VAL A 154 -7.07 10.36 13.42
N ILE A 155 -5.78 10.60 13.31
CA ILE A 155 -4.85 10.80 14.42
C ILE A 155 -3.56 11.44 13.90
N ASP A 156 -2.97 12.36 14.66
CA ASP A 156 -1.65 12.93 14.32
C ASP A 156 -0.56 11.90 14.64
N VAL A 157 -0.14 11.19 13.61
CA VAL A 157 0.93 10.19 13.69
C VAL A 157 2.30 10.83 13.47
N ASN A 158 3.32 10.24 14.09
CA ASN A 158 4.71 10.55 13.83
C ASN A 158 5.43 9.29 13.33
N PRO A 159 5.29 8.97 12.02
CA PRO A 159 5.90 7.77 11.46
C PRO A 159 7.41 7.93 11.37
N VAL A 160 8.15 6.94 11.89
CA VAL A 160 9.61 6.91 11.88
C VAL A 160 10.09 5.58 11.33
N LEU A 161 10.93 5.62 10.29
CA LEU A 161 11.59 4.43 9.77
C LEU A 161 12.50 3.84 10.85
N ASN A 162 12.17 2.63 11.32
CA ASN A 162 12.99 1.91 12.29
C ASN A 162 14.20 1.25 11.60
N ARG A 163 13.93 0.46 10.56
CA ARG A 163 14.95 -0.19 9.74
C ARG A 163 14.43 -0.60 8.37
N MET A 164 15.35 -0.92 7.49
CA MET A 164 15.06 -1.59 6.21
C MET A 164 15.49 -3.05 6.27
N GLU A 165 14.76 -3.90 5.55
CA GLU A 165 15.08 -5.32 5.37
C GLU A 165 15.05 -5.67 3.89
N THR A 166 15.99 -6.52 3.48
CA THR A 166 16.06 -7.02 2.10
C THR A 166 15.78 -8.52 1.99
N ASN A 167 15.67 -9.19 3.12
CA ASN A 167 15.32 -10.60 3.22
C ASN A 167 13.94 -10.73 3.91
N PRO A 168 12.95 -11.37 3.24
CA PRO A 168 11.61 -11.56 3.80
C PRO A 168 11.59 -12.28 5.15
N GLN A 169 12.56 -13.15 5.42
CA GLN A 169 12.65 -13.90 6.67
C GLN A 169 12.87 -13.02 7.91
N PHE A 170 13.47 -11.84 7.73
CA PHE A 170 13.71 -10.89 8.82
C PHE A 170 12.56 -9.89 9.02
N ALA A 171 11.51 -9.98 8.22
CA ALA A 171 10.32 -9.15 8.35
C ALA A 171 9.33 -9.65 9.43
N GLN A 172 9.69 -10.66 10.22
CA GLN A 172 8.81 -11.28 11.23
C GLN A 172 8.64 -10.38 12.48
N VAL A 173 8.06 -9.21 12.28
CA VAL A 173 7.73 -8.24 13.35
C VAL A 173 6.25 -8.34 13.78
N ILE A 174 5.48 -9.15 13.09
CA ILE A 174 4.03 -9.37 13.28
C ILE A 174 3.81 -10.88 13.33
N ALA A 175 2.85 -11.34 14.14
CA ALA A 175 2.53 -12.76 14.22
C ALA A 175 1.95 -13.27 12.87
N PRO A 176 2.33 -14.47 12.39
CA PRO A 176 1.93 -14.95 11.06
C PRO A 176 0.43 -14.99 10.81
N ASN A 177 -0.36 -15.24 11.87
CA ASN A 177 -1.81 -15.34 11.80
C ASN A 177 -2.54 -13.99 12.02
N ASP A 178 -1.80 -12.91 12.30
CA ASP A 178 -2.41 -11.61 12.50
C ASP A 178 -2.98 -11.09 11.18
N MET A 179 -4.18 -10.50 11.30
CA MET A 179 -4.86 -9.88 10.17
C MET A 179 -4.26 -8.52 9.90
N ILE A 180 -4.01 -8.26 8.63
CA ILE A 180 -3.51 -6.98 8.13
C ILE A 180 -4.45 -6.41 7.07
N ALA A 181 -4.56 -5.10 7.00
CA ALA A 181 -5.04 -4.42 5.81
C ALA A 181 -3.84 -4.22 4.89
N LEU A 182 -3.94 -4.75 3.67
CA LEU A 182 -2.93 -4.62 2.63
C LEU A 182 -3.44 -3.64 1.58
N ILE A 183 -2.77 -2.49 1.48
CA ILE A 183 -3.05 -1.48 0.47
C ILE A 183 -1.99 -1.56 -0.61
N THR A 184 -2.39 -1.89 -1.82
CA THR A 184 -1.50 -1.97 -2.97
C THR A 184 -1.60 -0.70 -3.80
N LEU A 185 -0.47 -0.04 -4.01
CA LEU A 185 -0.33 1.14 -4.86
C LEU A 185 0.38 0.74 -6.14
N ASN A 186 -0.22 1.06 -7.29
CA ASN A 186 0.49 0.98 -8.56
C ASN A 186 1.36 2.24 -8.71
N MET A 187 2.64 2.06 -9.00
CA MET A 187 3.60 3.15 -9.20
C MET A 187 4.25 3.03 -10.58
N LYS A 188 4.24 4.14 -11.31
CA LYS A 188 4.89 4.26 -12.61
C LYS A 188 5.94 5.36 -12.59
N ILE A 189 7.19 5.03 -12.94
CA ILE A 189 8.34 5.94 -13.03
C ILE A 189 8.81 5.94 -14.48
N GLY A 190 8.39 6.93 -15.25
CA GLY A 190 8.61 6.91 -16.71
C GLY A 190 7.93 5.66 -17.32
N ASP A 191 8.74 4.73 -17.85
CA ASP A 191 8.26 3.50 -18.47
C ASP A 191 8.30 2.28 -17.54
N VAL A 192 8.84 2.44 -16.33
CA VAL A 192 8.92 1.36 -15.32
C VAL A 192 7.68 1.38 -14.46
N GLU A 193 7.02 0.24 -14.36
CA GLU A 193 5.80 0.05 -13.56
C GLU A 193 6.01 -1.07 -12.54
N GLY A 194 5.45 -0.88 -11.36
CA GLY A 194 5.52 -1.84 -10.26
C GLY A 194 4.60 -1.45 -9.12
N PHE A 195 4.67 -2.20 -8.03
CA PHE A 195 3.81 -2.01 -6.86
C PHE A 195 4.58 -1.55 -5.63
N MET A 196 3.90 -0.74 -4.83
CA MET A 196 4.25 -0.46 -3.46
C MET A 196 3.10 -0.96 -2.58
N ASN A 197 3.40 -1.86 -1.65
CA ASN A 197 2.42 -2.37 -0.72
C ASN A 197 2.58 -1.73 0.65
N ILE A 198 1.48 -1.36 1.28
CA ILE A 198 1.44 -0.87 2.66
C ILE A 198 0.71 -1.89 3.51
N CYS A 199 1.42 -2.49 4.44
CA CYS A 199 0.90 -3.48 5.38
C CYS A 199 0.57 -2.80 6.71
N LEU A 200 -0.72 -2.81 7.08
CA LEU A 200 -1.27 -2.17 8.28
C LEU A 200 -1.87 -3.25 9.19
N PRO A 201 -1.16 -3.69 10.24
CA PRO A 201 -1.68 -4.69 11.16
C PRO A 201 -2.91 -4.17 11.91
N PHE A 202 -3.90 -5.04 12.12
CA PHE A 202 -5.08 -4.70 12.89
C PHE A 202 -4.72 -4.19 14.29
N PHE A 203 -3.79 -4.86 14.97
CA PHE A 203 -3.32 -4.47 16.29
C PHE A 203 -2.80 -3.02 16.33
N THR A 204 -2.09 -2.59 15.27
CA THR A 204 -1.57 -1.22 15.18
C THR A 204 -2.68 -0.18 15.07
N LEU A 205 -3.81 -0.53 14.41
CA LEU A 205 -4.92 0.38 14.16
C LEU A 205 -6.07 0.24 15.18
N GLU A 206 -5.98 -0.71 16.10
CA GLU A 206 -7.08 -1.08 17.01
C GLU A 206 -7.67 0.14 17.75
N ASP A 207 -6.81 1.01 18.28
CA ASP A 207 -7.21 2.20 19.03
C ASP A 207 -7.93 3.28 18.20
N VAL A 208 -7.86 3.19 16.86
CA VAL A 208 -8.44 4.19 15.94
C VAL A 208 -9.48 3.60 14.99
N MET A 209 -9.84 2.32 15.17
CA MET A 209 -10.79 1.65 14.28
C MET A 209 -12.15 2.36 14.20
N ASP A 210 -12.63 2.91 15.31
CA ASP A 210 -13.89 3.66 15.35
C ASP A 210 -13.84 4.94 14.50
N LYS A 211 -12.66 5.53 14.32
CA LYS A 211 -12.41 6.72 13.50
C LYS A 211 -12.23 6.37 12.01
N LEU A 212 -11.95 5.12 11.70
CA LEU A 212 -11.86 4.62 10.33
C LEU A 212 -13.26 4.30 9.75
N ASN A 213 -14.26 5.08 10.13
CA ASN A 213 -15.63 5.00 9.60
C ASN A 213 -15.88 6.19 8.68
N THR A 214 -16.48 5.93 7.51
CA THR A 214 -16.77 6.97 6.51
C THR A 214 -17.62 8.11 7.05
N LYS A 215 -18.55 7.83 7.98
CA LYS A 215 -19.37 8.86 8.62
C LYS A 215 -18.53 9.85 9.45
N TYR A 216 -17.59 9.33 10.24
CA TYR A 216 -16.66 10.15 11.02
C TYR A 216 -15.79 11.02 10.12
N TRP A 217 -15.28 10.45 9.02
CA TRP A 217 -14.44 11.14 8.06
C TRP A 217 -15.15 12.35 7.41
N PHE A 218 -16.41 12.17 6.98
CA PHE A 218 -17.17 13.25 6.36
C PHE A 218 -17.58 14.33 7.35
N SER A 219 -17.90 14.01 8.61
CA SER A 219 -18.22 15.00 9.65
C SER A 219 -17.01 15.88 9.97
N THR A 220 -15.84 15.28 10.14
CA THR A 220 -14.58 16.02 10.43
C THR A 220 -14.15 16.91 9.26
N MET A 221 -14.41 16.50 8.02
CA MET A 221 -14.15 17.35 6.84
C MET A 221 -15.11 18.56 6.78
N GLN A 222 -16.35 18.42 7.25
CA GLN A 222 -17.30 19.54 7.32
C GLN A 222 -16.90 20.54 8.41
N GLU A 223 -16.57 20.07 9.61
CA GLU A 223 -16.12 20.92 10.71
C GLU A 223 -14.89 21.74 10.35
N ASN A 224 -13.86 21.11 9.74
CA ASN A 224 -12.66 21.81 9.28
C ASN A 224 -12.91 22.79 8.12
N ARG A 225 -14.00 22.66 7.37
CA ARG A 225 -14.41 23.64 6.34
C ARG A 225 -15.05 24.85 6.98
N ASP A 226 -15.90 24.66 7.96
CA ASP A 226 -16.64 25.73 8.62
C ASP A 226 -15.70 26.61 9.45
N GLU A 227 -14.69 26.05 10.12
CA GLU A 227 -13.65 26.82 10.83
C GLU A 227 -12.79 27.69 9.90
N ASN A 228 -12.58 27.31 8.65
CA ASN A 228 -11.82 28.11 7.68
C ASN A 228 -12.62 29.24 7.02
N TYR A 229 -13.95 29.31 7.25
CA TYR A 229 -14.80 30.40 6.75
C TYR A 229 -15.13 31.46 7.82
N GLU A 230 -14.79 31.23 9.10
CA GLU A 230 -14.99 32.17 10.21
C GLU A 230 -13.73 32.93 10.64
N GLY A 231 -12.60 32.84 9.90
CA GLY A 231 -11.31 33.47 10.20
C GLY A 231 -10.96 34.66 9.33
#